data_1e78b04dd412475194ad43d37cd4ee8f
#
_entry.id   1e78b04dd412475194ad43d37cd4ee8f
#
_cell.length_a   1.000
_cell.length_b   1.000
_cell.length_c   1.000
_cell.angle_alpha   90.00
_cell.angle_beta   90.00
_cell.angle_gamma   90.00
#
_symmetry.space_group_name_H-M   'P 1'
#
loop_
_entity.id
_entity.type
_entity.pdbx_description
1 polymer ?
#
loop_
_entity_poly.entity_id
_entity_poly.type
_entity_poly.pdbx_seq_one_letter_code
_entity_poly.pdbx_strand_id
1 'polypeptide(L)'
;MNFFTKENIMSISDYNKVARFYGNEEYSLNSNEYMIVADFKSMIEVRNITLENHETINLFGHTLKPKYDSCQDGFVEMSSNHINTGIIIVPDNVIDEDYLIQNHLIGNYKTQDKNEITEIENNINTLVKDPKSKEYLLPSGTTKLSIKEATVGLTAMVTFIGLYLGIIFLISSAAILGLKELSESSDNKERFRMLRKIGTDEKMINKALFRQIGIFFMLPLILALIHSVFGIKFAMVILEVFGDEQLLLSIIMTSVFIVFIYGGYFLITYYCSKNIIKERY
;
A
#
# COMPACT_ATOMS: atom_id res chain seq x y z
N MET A 1 -10.21 14.44 23.78
CA MET A 1 -10.01 12.98 23.98
C MET A 1 -8.54 12.69 23.71
N ASN A 2 -7.72 12.41 24.75
CA ASN A 2 -6.30 12.17 24.55
C ASN A 2 -6.10 10.78 23.93
N PHE A 3 -5.87 10.72 22.64
CA PHE A 3 -5.58 9.46 21.92
C PHE A 3 -4.20 8.90 22.23
N PHE A 4 -3.29 9.72 22.80
CA PHE A 4 -1.90 9.33 23.05
C PHE A 4 -1.58 9.50 24.53
N THR A 5 -1.07 8.44 25.12
CA THR A 5 -0.56 8.46 26.50
C THR A 5 0.85 9.02 26.61
N LYS A 6 1.57 9.15 25.50
CA LYS A 6 2.91 9.73 25.39
C LYS A 6 3.04 10.47 24.07
N GLU A 7 3.54 11.71 24.12
CA GLU A 7 3.86 12.52 22.96
C GLU A 7 5.38 12.65 22.82
N ASN A 8 5.86 12.56 21.60
CA ASN A 8 7.27 12.82 21.29
C ASN A 8 7.45 14.32 21.07
N ILE A 9 8.39 14.90 21.78
CA ILE A 9 8.72 16.32 21.71
C ILE A 9 10.18 16.47 21.30
N MET A 10 10.46 17.41 20.40
CA MET A 10 11.81 17.67 19.91
C MET A 10 12.05 19.19 19.79
N SER A 11 13.28 19.63 20.03
CA SER A 11 13.66 21.02 19.80
C SER A 11 13.69 21.36 18.32
N ILE A 12 13.40 22.61 17.97
CA ILE A 12 13.45 23.09 16.58
C ILE A 12 14.87 22.99 16.00
N SER A 13 15.90 23.27 16.81
CA SER A 13 17.30 23.17 16.38
C SER A 13 17.68 21.73 16.03
N ASP A 14 17.25 20.76 16.82
CA ASP A 14 17.56 19.36 16.57
C ASP A 14 16.75 18.82 15.38
N TYR A 15 15.47 19.20 15.26
CA TYR A 15 14.69 18.88 14.08
C TYR A 15 15.38 19.43 12.81
N ASN A 16 15.79 20.69 12.78
CA ASN A 16 16.43 21.29 11.61
C ASN A 16 17.76 20.62 11.25
N LYS A 17 18.54 20.13 12.24
CA LYS A 17 19.74 19.32 11.96
C LYS A 17 19.39 18.04 11.21
N VAL A 18 18.34 17.35 11.66
CA VAL A 18 17.84 16.13 11.03
C VAL A 18 17.23 16.42 9.66
N ALA A 19 16.39 17.44 9.56
CA ALA A 19 15.77 17.88 8.30
C ALA A 19 16.82 18.18 7.23
N ARG A 20 17.84 18.95 7.56
CA ARG A 20 18.98 19.25 6.67
C ARG A 20 19.73 18.00 6.24
N PHE A 21 19.91 17.04 7.16
CA PHE A 21 20.60 15.78 6.86
C PHE A 21 19.85 14.94 5.84
N TYR A 22 18.51 14.87 5.94
CA TYR A 22 17.65 14.13 5.03
C TYR A 22 17.21 14.93 3.80
N GLY A 23 17.46 16.26 3.76
CA GLY A 23 17.00 17.13 2.67
C GLY A 23 15.52 17.53 2.81
N ASN A 24 14.95 17.42 4.00
CA ASN A 24 13.62 17.90 4.35
C ASN A 24 13.61 19.42 4.58
N GLU A 25 12.42 20.01 4.63
CA GLU A 25 12.24 21.43 4.88
C GLU A 25 12.64 21.81 6.32
N GLU A 26 13.38 22.91 6.46
CA GLU A 26 13.74 23.50 7.75
C GLU A 26 12.69 24.54 8.15
N TYR A 27 12.35 24.59 9.43
CA TYR A 27 11.35 25.50 9.97
C TYR A 27 11.93 26.43 11.03
N SER A 28 11.18 27.47 11.36
CA SER A 28 11.50 28.39 12.47
C SER A 28 10.30 28.53 13.39
N LEU A 29 10.52 28.72 14.68
CA LEU A 29 9.46 28.94 15.68
C LEU A 29 9.78 30.19 16.51
N ASN A 30 8.77 30.97 16.88
CA ASN A 30 8.88 31.96 17.90
C ASN A 30 8.85 31.31 19.29
N SER A 31 9.28 32.01 20.34
CA SER A 31 9.42 31.46 21.70
C SER A 31 8.14 30.90 22.33
N ASN A 32 6.96 31.20 21.78
CA ASN A 32 5.65 30.79 22.26
C ASN A 32 4.85 29.98 21.22
N GLU A 33 5.54 29.42 20.24
CA GLU A 33 4.91 28.65 19.17
C GLU A 33 5.33 27.19 19.21
N TYR A 34 4.47 26.30 18.70
CA TYR A 34 4.80 24.92 18.39
C TYR A 34 4.29 24.55 16.99
N MET A 35 4.82 23.49 16.46
CA MET A 35 4.29 22.85 15.26
C MET A 35 4.31 21.34 15.41
N ILE A 36 3.58 20.62 14.55
CA ILE A 36 3.57 19.18 14.50
C ILE A 36 4.10 18.74 13.14
N VAL A 37 5.07 17.82 13.16
CA VAL A 37 5.63 17.19 11.96
C VAL A 37 5.14 15.75 11.92
N ALA A 38 4.49 15.34 10.83
CA ALA A 38 3.94 14.03 10.65
C ALA A 38 4.01 13.60 9.17
N ASP A 39 4.12 12.31 8.91
CA ASP A 39 4.09 11.74 7.56
C ASP A 39 3.05 10.62 7.41
N PHE A 40 2.36 10.24 8.48
CA PHE A 40 1.28 9.26 8.46
C PHE A 40 -0.07 9.94 8.21
N LYS A 41 -0.56 9.85 6.98
CA LYS A 41 -1.71 10.61 6.47
C LYS A 41 -2.97 10.49 7.33
N SER A 42 -3.34 9.29 7.74
CA SER A 42 -4.52 9.08 8.60
C SER A 42 -4.41 9.78 9.96
N MET A 43 -3.20 9.97 10.48
CA MET A 43 -2.97 10.70 11.73
C MET A 43 -2.86 12.20 11.52
N ILE A 44 -2.41 12.64 10.35
CA ILE A 44 -2.39 14.06 9.97
C ILE A 44 -3.80 14.65 10.07
N GLU A 45 -4.81 13.97 9.54
CA GLU A 45 -6.21 14.41 9.62
C GLU A 45 -6.68 14.61 11.07
N VAL A 46 -6.33 13.66 11.95
CA VAL A 46 -6.69 13.75 13.39
C VAL A 46 -5.96 14.90 14.08
N ARG A 47 -4.68 15.09 13.77
CA ARG A 47 -3.85 16.16 14.35
C ARG A 47 -4.27 17.55 13.88
N ASN A 48 -4.67 17.66 12.62
CA ASN A 48 -5.11 18.93 12.04
C ASN A 48 -6.32 19.51 12.78
N ILE A 49 -7.25 18.67 13.28
CA ILE A 49 -8.38 19.14 14.09
C ILE A 49 -7.93 19.96 15.30
N THR A 50 -6.87 19.54 15.98
CA THR A 50 -6.29 20.26 17.12
C THR A 50 -5.62 21.57 16.68
N LEU A 51 -4.93 21.56 15.55
CA LEU A 51 -4.22 22.73 15.00
C LEU A 51 -5.19 23.78 14.47
N GLU A 52 -6.23 23.38 13.74
CA GLU A 52 -7.29 24.25 13.21
C GLU A 52 -8.09 24.94 14.32
N ASN A 53 -8.26 24.27 15.47
CA ASN A 53 -8.88 24.84 16.66
C ASN A 53 -7.96 25.77 17.44
N HIS A 54 -6.70 25.97 17.00
CA HIS A 54 -5.67 26.76 17.68
C HIS A 54 -5.48 26.36 19.16
N GLU A 55 -5.58 25.08 19.46
CA GLU A 55 -5.43 24.58 20.83
C GLU A 55 -4.02 24.88 21.35
N THR A 56 -3.96 25.51 22.51
CA THR A 56 -2.70 25.77 23.20
C THR A 56 -2.26 24.56 24.01
N ILE A 57 -0.97 24.29 24.02
CA ILE A 57 -0.38 23.25 24.86
C ILE A 57 0.47 23.89 25.96
N ASN A 58 0.51 23.22 27.10
CA ASN A 58 1.36 23.66 28.23
C ASN A 58 2.45 22.61 28.45
N LEU A 59 3.71 22.99 28.19
CA LEU A 59 4.86 22.11 28.29
C LEU A 59 5.91 22.76 29.19
N PHE A 60 6.35 22.08 30.24
CA PHE A 60 7.37 22.53 31.18
C PHE A 60 7.14 23.97 31.69
N GLY A 61 5.84 24.32 31.90
CA GLY A 61 5.46 25.68 32.35
C GLY A 61 5.35 26.73 31.25
N HIS A 62 5.64 26.39 30.00
CA HIS A 62 5.46 27.27 28.84
C HIS A 62 4.14 27.01 28.14
N THR A 63 3.35 28.07 27.91
CA THR A 63 2.12 27.97 27.09
C THR A 63 2.46 28.30 25.66
N LEU A 64 2.26 27.31 24.75
CA LEU A 64 2.59 27.41 23.35
C LEU A 64 1.31 27.36 22.52
N LYS A 65 1.28 28.12 21.41
CA LYS A 65 0.21 28.14 20.41
C LYS A 65 0.71 27.50 19.10
N PRO A 66 -0.16 26.87 18.30
CA PRO A 66 0.26 26.34 17.02
C PRO A 66 0.68 27.47 16.08
N LYS A 67 1.76 27.26 15.35
CA LYS A 67 2.22 28.17 14.31
C LYS A 67 1.46 27.97 13.00
N TYR A 68 1.10 26.73 12.68
CA TYR A 68 0.42 26.32 11.47
C TYR A 68 -0.91 25.68 11.80
N ASP A 69 -1.89 25.82 10.92
CA ASP A 69 -3.22 25.22 11.05
C ASP A 69 -3.24 23.73 10.62
N SER A 70 -2.11 23.21 10.15
CA SER A 70 -1.95 21.82 9.72
C SER A 70 -0.58 21.27 10.07
N CYS A 71 -0.48 19.95 10.18
CA CYS A 71 0.80 19.27 10.29
C CYS A 71 1.70 19.62 9.11
N GLN A 72 2.98 19.75 9.40
CA GLN A 72 4.01 19.88 8.38
C GLN A 72 4.54 18.49 8.03
N ASP A 73 4.89 18.29 6.75
CA ASP A 73 5.47 17.03 6.29
C ASP A 73 6.90 16.87 6.81
N GLY A 74 7.24 15.68 7.28
CA GLY A 74 8.59 15.37 7.71
C GLY A 74 8.67 14.19 8.68
N PHE A 75 9.92 13.79 8.91
CA PHE A 75 10.27 12.68 9.79
C PHE A 75 11.63 12.92 10.46
N VAL A 76 11.91 12.21 11.54
CA VAL A 76 13.20 12.28 12.26
C VAL A 76 13.98 10.97 12.18
N GLU A 77 13.31 9.86 11.90
CA GLU A 77 13.94 8.54 11.72
C GLU A 77 13.67 8.03 10.33
N MET A 78 14.71 7.48 9.66
CA MET A 78 14.54 6.82 8.38
C MET A 78 13.72 5.54 8.56
N SER A 79 12.65 5.44 7.79
CA SER A 79 11.80 4.26 7.71
C SER A 79 11.46 3.95 6.25
N SER A 80 11.10 2.72 5.95
CA SER A 80 10.49 2.34 4.67
C SER A 80 9.00 2.72 4.59
N ASN A 81 8.42 3.13 5.70
CA ASN A 81 6.99 3.37 5.86
C ASN A 81 6.78 4.77 6.40
N HIS A 82 5.71 5.44 5.96
CA HIS A 82 5.23 6.70 6.52
C HIS A 82 4.42 6.40 7.79
N ILE A 83 5.11 6.30 8.94
CA ILE A 83 4.51 5.91 10.24
C ILE A 83 4.67 6.96 11.33
N ASN A 84 5.22 8.13 10.99
CA ASN A 84 5.32 9.23 11.93
C ASN A 84 3.92 9.80 12.22
N THR A 85 3.38 9.42 13.38
CA THR A 85 2.04 9.83 13.83
C THR A 85 1.99 11.27 14.37
N GLY A 86 3.11 11.95 14.41
CA GLY A 86 3.27 13.33 14.85
C GLY A 86 4.32 13.50 15.95
N ILE A 87 5.23 14.40 15.70
CA ILE A 87 6.25 14.86 16.66
C ILE A 87 5.98 16.34 16.91
N ILE A 88 5.87 16.73 18.17
CA ILE A 88 5.67 18.11 18.54
C ILE A 88 7.03 18.80 18.54
N ILE A 89 7.20 19.76 17.68
CA ILE A 89 8.42 20.56 17.60
C ILE A 89 8.21 21.87 18.35
N VAL A 90 9.13 22.18 19.25
CA VAL A 90 9.06 23.34 20.13
C VAL A 90 10.35 24.18 20.07
N PRO A 91 10.34 25.44 20.48
CA PRO A 91 11.55 26.26 20.60
C PRO A 91 12.54 25.65 21.59
N ASP A 92 13.85 25.86 21.36
CA ASP A 92 14.91 25.28 22.19
C ASP A 92 14.81 25.67 23.67
N ASN A 93 14.33 26.88 23.95
CA ASN A 93 14.19 27.38 25.32
C ASN A 93 13.05 26.71 26.11
N VAL A 94 12.25 25.89 25.48
CA VAL A 94 11.15 25.11 26.12
C VAL A 94 11.63 23.74 26.59
N ILE A 95 12.67 23.20 25.95
CA ILE A 95 13.20 21.89 26.31
C ILE A 95 13.97 21.97 27.62
N ASP A 96 13.65 21.07 28.53
CA ASP A 96 14.38 20.86 29.77
C ASP A 96 15.20 19.57 29.64
N GLU A 97 16.53 19.68 29.71
CA GLU A 97 17.46 18.55 29.55
C GLU A 97 17.27 17.45 30.60
N ASP A 98 16.71 17.78 31.77
CA ASP A 98 16.41 16.81 32.82
C ASP A 98 15.35 15.77 32.39
N TYR A 99 14.56 16.06 31.35
CA TYR A 99 13.55 15.19 30.76
C TYR A 99 13.99 14.53 29.46
N LEU A 100 15.28 14.54 29.14
CA LEU A 100 15.79 13.88 27.94
C LEU A 100 15.61 12.37 28.02
N ILE A 101 14.79 11.81 27.11
CA ILE A 101 14.44 10.39 27.09
C ILE A 101 15.32 9.64 26.09
N GLN A 102 15.66 10.26 24.95
CA GLN A 102 16.31 9.59 23.83
C GLN A 102 17.24 10.51 23.08
N ASN A 103 18.40 9.99 22.69
CA ASN A 103 19.33 10.61 21.78
C ASN A 103 19.41 9.83 20.49
N HIS A 104 19.45 10.51 19.34
CA HIS A 104 19.60 9.92 18.03
C HIS A 104 20.94 10.27 17.42
N LEU A 105 21.65 9.26 16.92
CA LEU A 105 22.84 9.43 16.10
C LEU A 105 22.51 9.02 14.67
N ILE A 106 22.58 9.97 13.75
CA ILE A 106 22.29 9.76 12.34
C ILE A 106 23.55 9.93 11.53
N GLY A 107 23.87 8.97 10.68
CA GLY A 107 25.08 8.97 9.86
C GLY A 107 24.84 8.49 8.44
N ASN A 108 25.73 8.89 7.53
CA ASN A 108 25.71 8.43 6.15
C ASN A 108 27.02 7.70 5.82
N TYR A 109 26.98 6.73 4.90
CA TYR A 109 28.19 6.06 4.41
C TYR A 109 29.02 7.04 3.57
N LYS A 110 30.34 6.99 3.75
CA LYS A 110 31.28 7.74 2.90
C LYS A 110 31.56 7.06 1.56
N THR A 111 31.20 5.79 1.44
CA THR A 111 31.43 4.95 0.27
C THR A 111 30.11 4.59 -0.43
N GLN A 112 30.18 4.26 -1.70
CA GLN A 112 29.10 3.65 -2.47
C GLN A 112 29.38 2.19 -2.83
N ASP A 113 30.55 1.67 -2.44
CA ASP A 113 30.89 0.26 -2.65
C ASP A 113 30.05 -0.64 -1.76
N LYS A 114 29.37 -1.60 -2.37
CA LYS A 114 28.45 -2.50 -1.65
C LYS A 114 29.15 -3.40 -0.64
N ASN A 115 30.37 -3.82 -0.92
CA ASN A 115 31.12 -4.72 -0.05
C ASN A 115 31.56 -3.96 1.21
N GLU A 116 32.08 -2.73 1.05
CA GLU A 116 32.43 -1.86 2.16
C GLU A 116 31.22 -1.51 3.01
N ILE A 117 30.07 -1.18 2.38
CA ILE A 117 28.82 -0.93 3.10
C ILE A 117 28.41 -2.16 3.91
N THR A 118 28.45 -3.35 3.31
CA THR A 118 28.09 -4.58 4.00
C THR A 118 29.01 -4.86 5.20
N GLU A 119 30.32 -4.60 5.06
CA GLU A 119 31.27 -4.75 6.16
C GLU A 119 30.98 -3.75 7.30
N ILE A 120 30.73 -2.48 6.97
CA ILE A 120 30.35 -1.45 7.96
C ILE A 120 29.07 -1.86 8.69
N GLU A 121 28.05 -2.35 7.97
CA GLU A 121 26.80 -2.81 8.55
C GLU A 121 26.96 -4.02 9.48
N ASN A 122 27.79 -4.98 9.08
CA ASN A 122 28.11 -6.11 9.94
C ASN A 122 28.79 -5.65 11.23
N ASN A 123 29.69 -4.68 11.15
CA ASN A 123 30.34 -4.10 12.32
C ASN A 123 29.33 -3.37 13.22
N ILE A 124 28.42 -2.57 12.67
CA ILE A 124 27.34 -1.90 13.42
C ILE A 124 26.44 -2.94 14.10
N ASN A 125 26.05 -3.97 13.36
CA ASN A 125 25.20 -5.05 13.89
C ASN A 125 25.86 -5.83 15.03
N THR A 126 27.18 -5.99 15.03
CA THR A 126 27.91 -6.62 16.14
C THR A 126 27.90 -5.74 17.38
N LEU A 127 28.00 -4.41 17.24
CA LEU A 127 27.94 -3.45 18.35
C LEU A 127 26.53 -3.41 19.00
N VAL A 128 25.49 -3.60 18.20
CA VAL A 128 24.09 -3.62 18.68
C VAL A 128 23.73 -4.99 19.30
N LYS A 129 24.29 -6.09 18.80
CA LYS A 129 23.89 -7.45 19.16
C LYS A 129 24.75 -8.11 20.23
N ASP A 130 25.82 -7.49 20.73
CA ASP A 130 26.68 -8.14 21.73
C ASP A 130 26.00 -8.17 23.12
N PRO A 131 25.39 -9.29 23.53
CA PRO A 131 24.74 -9.40 24.83
C PRO A 131 25.76 -9.48 26.00
N LYS A 132 27.05 -9.50 25.72
CA LYS A 132 28.13 -9.60 26.71
C LYS A 132 28.73 -8.25 27.07
N SER A 133 28.55 -7.23 26.25
CA SER A 133 28.98 -5.89 26.62
C SER A 133 27.99 -5.35 27.66
N LYS A 134 28.44 -5.20 28.89
CA LYS A 134 27.67 -4.52 29.95
C LYS A 134 27.44 -3.04 29.65
N GLU A 135 28.00 -2.53 28.61
CA GLU A 135 27.90 -1.18 28.12
C GLU A 135 27.27 -1.26 26.72
N TYR A 136 25.95 -1.07 26.64
CA TYR A 136 25.24 -0.91 25.35
C TYR A 136 25.71 0.41 24.74
N LEU A 137 26.72 0.34 23.87
CA LEU A 137 27.16 1.52 23.09
C LEU A 137 26.05 2.02 22.18
N LEU A 138 25.19 1.11 21.70
CA LEU A 138 24.02 1.43 20.88
C LEU A 138 22.86 0.48 21.29
N PRO A 139 21.87 0.94 22.04
CA PRO A 139 20.74 0.09 22.48
C PRO A 139 19.85 -0.35 21.32
N SER A 140 19.80 0.41 20.23
CA SER A 140 19.14 0.01 18.96
C SER A 140 19.82 0.73 17.81
N GLY A 141 19.89 0.06 16.67
CA GLY A 141 20.41 0.64 15.43
C GLY A 141 19.67 0.11 14.23
N THR A 142 19.24 1.02 13.36
CA THR A 142 18.62 0.70 12.10
C THR A 142 19.49 1.22 10.97
N THR A 143 19.80 0.39 9.99
CA THR A 143 20.67 0.76 8.88
C THR A 143 19.89 0.82 7.58
N LYS A 144 20.35 1.62 6.63
CA LYS A 144 19.71 1.74 5.32
C LYS A 144 19.61 0.40 4.58
N LEU A 145 20.65 -0.46 4.74
CA LEU A 145 20.65 -1.78 4.10
C LEU A 145 19.64 -2.72 4.78
N SER A 146 19.61 -2.75 6.12
CA SER A 146 18.67 -3.59 6.86
C SER A 146 17.21 -3.22 6.59
N ILE A 147 16.89 -1.92 6.52
CA ILE A 147 15.56 -1.44 6.13
C ILE A 147 15.22 -1.91 4.71
N LYS A 148 16.15 -1.68 3.76
CA LYS A 148 15.95 -2.07 2.36
C LYS A 148 15.74 -3.57 2.20
N GLU A 149 16.56 -4.40 2.83
CA GLU A 149 16.44 -5.86 2.74
C GLU A 149 15.13 -6.36 3.34
N ALA A 150 14.75 -5.85 4.51
CA ALA A 150 13.48 -6.20 5.15
C ALA A 150 12.28 -5.80 4.28
N THR A 151 12.31 -4.60 3.71
CA THR A 151 11.22 -4.09 2.85
C THR A 151 11.13 -4.89 1.55
N VAL A 152 12.25 -5.11 0.86
CA VAL A 152 12.28 -5.88 -0.40
C VAL A 152 11.82 -7.32 -0.16
N GLY A 153 12.28 -7.97 0.93
CA GLY A 153 11.89 -9.33 1.29
C GLY A 153 10.38 -9.44 1.55
N LEU A 154 9.84 -8.56 2.37
CA LEU A 154 8.41 -8.53 2.70
C LEU A 154 7.56 -8.23 1.47
N THR A 155 7.93 -7.21 0.69
CA THR A 155 7.22 -6.82 -0.53
C THR A 155 7.21 -7.95 -1.56
N ALA A 156 8.34 -8.62 -1.78
CA ALA A 156 8.44 -9.75 -2.70
C ALA A 156 7.53 -10.90 -2.24
N MET A 157 7.52 -11.22 -0.95
CA MET A 157 6.68 -12.29 -0.40
C MET A 157 5.19 -11.98 -0.55
N VAL A 158 4.75 -10.78 -0.18
CA VAL A 158 3.35 -10.36 -0.29
C VAL A 158 2.91 -10.32 -1.75
N THR A 159 3.76 -9.79 -2.65
CA THR A 159 3.48 -9.74 -4.08
C THR A 159 3.35 -11.15 -4.67
N PHE A 160 4.28 -12.05 -4.34
CA PHE A 160 4.21 -13.43 -4.81
C PHE A 160 2.94 -14.15 -4.37
N ILE A 161 2.58 -14.05 -3.08
CA ILE A 161 1.36 -14.66 -2.53
C ILE A 161 0.12 -14.06 -3.21
N GLY A 162 0.06 -12.74 -3.34
CA GLY A 162 -1.07 -12.04 -3.97
C GLY A 162 -1.26 -12.42 -5.43
N LEU A 163 -0.18 -12.44 -6.22
CA LEU A 163 -0.22 -12.87 -7.62
C LEU A 163 -0.60 -14.34 -7.76
N TYR A 164 -0.01 -15.21 -6.95
CA TYR A 164 -0.29 -16.65 -6.98
C TYR A 164 -1.76 -16.94 -6.68
N LEU A 165 -2.30 -16.40 -5.60
CA LEU A 165 -3.71 -16.56 -5.26
C LEU A 165 -4.62 -15.94 -6.31
N GLY A 166 -4.29 -14.74 -6.80
CA GLY A 166 -5.07 -14.07 -7.86
C GLY A 166 -5.17 -14.90 -9.13
N ILE A 167 -4.06 -15.47 -9.60
CA ILE A 167 -4.03 -16.34 -10.79
C ILE A 167 -4.84 -17.61 -10.55
N ILE A 168 -4.68 -18.26 -9.40
CA ILE A 168 -5.47 -19.49 -9.09
C ILE A 168 -6.95 -19.20 -9.08
N PHE A 169 -7.40 -18.13 -8.39
CA PHE A 169 -8.81 -17.76 -8.34
C PHE A 169 -9.35 -17.42 -9.73
N LEU A 170 -8.59 -16.72 -10.54
CA LEU A 170 -8.99 -16.33 -11.89
C LEU A 170 -9.14 -17.56 -12.79
N ILE A 171 -8.18 -18.49 -12.78
CA ILE A 171 -8.23 -19.73 -13.55
C ILE A 171 -9.38 -20.61 -13.07
N SER A 172 -9.52 -20.82 -11.77
CA SER A 172 -10.58 -21.65 -11.18
C SER A 172 -11.98 -21.10 -11.50
N SER A 173 -12.17 -19.79 -11.35
CA SER A 173 -13.42 -19.12 -11.66
C SER A 173 -13.79 -19.25 -13.13
N ALA A 174 -12.83 -19.01 -14.03
CA ALA A 174 -13.03 -19.13 -15.46
C ALA A 174 -13.31 -20.57 -15.88
N ALA A 175 -12.62 -21.56 -15.29
CA ALA A 175 -12.86 -22.98 -15.55
C ALA A 175 -14.27 -23.42 -15.10
N ILE A 176 -14.72 -23.00 -13.91
CA ILE A 176 -16.07 -23.30 -13.42
C ILE A 176 -17.13 -22.71 -14.34
N LEU A 177 -16.99 -21.44 -14.75
CA LEU A 177 -17.89 -20.78 -15.68
C LEU A 177 -17.90 -21.49 -17.04
N GLY A 178 -16.73 -21.82 -17.57
CA GLY A 178 -16.60 -22.53 -18.85
C GLY A 178 -17.23 -23.90 -18.82
N LEU A 179 -16.96 -24.70 -17.79
CA LEU A 179 -17.55 -26.06 -17.65
C LEU A 179 -19.06 -26.01 -17.51
N LYS A 180 -19.60 -25.08 -16.74
CA LYS A 180 -21.04 -24.88 -16.59
C LYS A 180 -21.69 -24.53 -17.93
N GLU A 181 -21.12 -23.62 -18.69
CA GLU A 181 -21.65 -23.20 -20.00
C GLU A 181 -21.55 -24.34 -21.04
N LEU A 182 -20.46 -25.12 -21.01
CA LEU A 182 -20.33 -26.30 -21.88
C LEU A 182 -21.38 -27.37 -21.57
N SER A 183 -21.65 -27.61 -20.28
CA SER A 183 -22.73 -28.49 -19.85
C SER A 183 -24.09 -28.00 -20.35
N GLU A 184 -24.39 -26.70 -20.15
CA GLU A 184 -25.64 -26.10 -20.61
C GLU A 184 -25.78 -26.12 -22.13
N SER A 185 -24.68 -25.91 -22.87
CA SER A 185 -24.66 -26.04 -24.32
C SER A 185 -24.95 -27.46 -24.78
N SER A 186 -24.48 -28.47 -24.05
CA SER A 186 -24.79 -29.90 -24.30
C SER A 186 -26.28 -30.19 -24.08
N ASP A 187 -26.84 -29.71 -22.98
CA ASP A 187 -28.26 -29.90 -22.64
C ASP A 187 -29.19 -29.18 -23.62
N ASN A 188 -28.77 -28.02 -24.14
CA ASN A 188 -29.52 -27.24 -25.12
C ASN A 188 -29.33 -27.74 -26.58
N LYS A 189 -28.50 -28.73 -26.83
CA LYS A 189 -28.21 -29.23 -28.19
C LYS A 189 -29.48 -29.56 -28.99
N GLU A 190 -30.44 -30.28 -28.39
CA GLU A 190 -31.70 -30.61 -29.04
C GLU A 190 -32.55 -29.36 -29.35
N ARG A 191 -32.53 -28.34 -28.51
CA ARG A 191 -33.22 -27.09 -28.77
C ARG A 191 -32.64 -26.38 -30.00
N PHE A 192 -31.33 -26.32 -30.14
CA PHE A 192 -30.67 -25.74 -31.32
C PHE A 192 -30.93 -26.60 -32.58
N ARG A 193 -31.02 -27.91 -32.43
CA ARG A 193 -31.43 -28.82 -33.53
C ARG A 193 -32.85 -28.54 -34.01
N MET A 194 -33.79 -28.35 -33.09
CA MET A 194 -35.17 -27.98 -33.45
C MET A 194 -35.23 -26.64 -34.18
N LEU A 195 -34.47 -25.61 -33.74
CA LEU A 195 -34.40 -24.34 -34.41
C LEU A 195 -33.92 -24.45 -35.86
N ARG A 196 -32.94 -25.32 -36.15
CA ARG A 196 -32.50 -25.63 -37.53
C ARG A 196 -33.59 -26.26 -38.36
N LYS A 197 -34.35 -27.22 -37.78
CA LYS A 197 -35.44 -27.92 -38.48
C LYS A 197 -36.58 -26.97 -38.91
N ILE A 198 -36.81 -25.88 -38.17
CA ILE A 198 -37.79 -24.86 -38.54
C ILE A 198 -37.22 -23.74 -39.44
N GLY A 199 -35.96 -23.93 -39.92
CA GLY A 199 -35.36 -23.03 -40.90
C GLY A 199 -34.59 -21.82 -40.35
N THR A 200 -34.21 -21.82 -39.07
CA THR A 200 -33.40 -20.75 -38.49
C THR A 200 -31.99 -20.76 -39.07
N ASP A 201 -31.50 -19.60 -39.54
CA ASP A 201 -30.17 -19.45 -40.11
C ASP A 201 -29.07 -19.68 -39.06
N GLU A 202 -28.00 -20.34 -39.44
CA GLU A 202 -26.82 -20.62 -38.61
C GLU A 202 -26.18 -19.35 -38.04
N LYS A 203 -26.24 -18.20 -38.76
CA LYS A 203 -25.74 -16.91 -38.24
C LYS A 203 -26.57 -16.44 -37.05
N MET A 204 -27.90 -16.67 -37.09
CA MET A 204 -28.79 -16.33 -35.97
C MET A 204 -28.51 -17.19 -34.76
N ILE A 205 -28.33 -18.50 -34.96
CA ILE A 205 -27.99 -19.48 -33.91
C ILE A 205 -26.65 -19.08 -33.24
N ASN A 206 -25.63 -18.85 -34.04
CA ASN A 206 -24.29 -18.43 -33.53
C ASN A 206 -24.34 -17.11 -32.77
N LYS A 207 -25.16 -16.13 -33.23
CA LYS A 207 -25.33 -14.86 -32.57
C LYS A 207 -26.08 -15.01 -31.23
N ALA A 208 -27.06 -15.86 -31.18
CA ALA A 208 -27.79 -16.17 -29.95
C ALA A 208 -26.88 -16.82 -28.92
N LEU A 209 -26.11 -17.84 -29.33
CA LEU A 209 -25.11 -18.50 -28.50
C LEU A 209 -24.05 -17.54 -27.96
N PHE A 210 -23.49 -16.67 -28.82
CA PHE A 210 -22.53 -15.67 -28.42
C PHE A 210 -23.08 -14.70 -27.36
N ARG A 211 -24.34 -14.26 -27.54
CA ARG A 211 -25.00 -13.38 -26.57
C ARG A 211 -25.28 -14.11 -25.24
N GLN A 212 -25.74 -15.34 -25.29
CA GLN A 212 -26.00 -16.16 -24.09
C GLN A 212 -24.73 -16.30 -23.27
N ILE A 213 -23.65 -16.79 -23.86
CA ILE A 213 -22.36 -16.95 -23.20
C ILE A 213 -21.81 -15.59 -22.72
N GLY A 214 -21.97 -14.54 -23.55
CA GLY A 214 -21.57 -13.19 -23.20
C GLY A 214 -22.25 -12.66 -21.94
N ILE A 215 -23.55 -12.82 -21.82
CA ILE A 215 -24.30 -12.42 -20.62
C ILE A 215 -23.82 -13.20 -19.40
N PHE A 216 -23.63 -14.51 -19.57
CA PHE A 216 -23.19 -15.40 -18.50
C PHE A 216 -21.80 -15.04 -17.97
N PHE A 217 -20.87 -14.64 -18.83
CA PHE A 217 -19.54 -14.21 -18.45
C PHE A 217 -19.52 -12.74 -17.95
N MET A 218 -20.30 -11.85 -18.57
CA MET A 218 -20.27 -10.42 -18.22
C MET A 218 -20.90 -10.11 -16.86
N LEU A 219 -21.96 -10.83 -16.46
CA LEU A 219 -22.65 -10.54 -15.21
C LEU A 219 -21.75 -10.69 -13.96
N PRO A 220 -21.03 -11.81 -13.76
CA PRO A 220 -20.08 -11.92 -12.65
C PRO A 220 -18.92 -10.93 -12.75
N LEU A 221 -18.43 -10.64 -13.97
CA LEU A 221 -17.35 -9.69 -14.19
C LEU A 221 -17.74 -8.27 -13.78
N ILE A 222 -18.92 -7.81 -14.17
CA ILE A 222 -19.43 -6.49 -13.77
C ILE A 222 -19.55 -6.41 -12.25
N LEU A 223 -20.09 -7.43 -11.61
CA LEU A 223 -20.21 -7.48 -10.16
C LEU A 223 -18.82 -7.43 -9.48
N ALA A 224 -17.85 -8.19 -10.02
CA ALA A 224 -16.47 -8.19 -9.52
C ALA A 224 -15.81 -6.81 -9.68
N LEU A 225 -16.03 -6.11 -10.81
CA LEU A 225 -15.51 -4.76 -11.03
C LEU A 225 -16.11 -3.74 -10.05
N ILE A 226 -17.42 -3.83 -9.77
CA ILE A 226 -18.05 -2.97 -8.76
C ILE A 226 -17.42 -3.22 -7.39
N HIS A 227 -17.26 -4.48 -6.97
CA HIS A 227 -16.63 -4.83 -5.70
C HIS A 227 -15.16 -4.39 -5.64
N SER A 228 -14.42 -4.46 -6.75
CA SER A 228 -13.01 -4.06 -6.78
C SER A 228 -12.81 -2.57 -6.47
N VAL A 229 -13.76 -1.70 -6.83
CA VAL A 229 -13.70 -0.27 -6.49
C VAL A 229 -13.67 -0.07 -4.98
N PHE A 230 -14.54 -0.79 -4.26
CA PHE A 230 -14.57 -0.72 -2.79
C PHE A 230 -13.33 -1.38 -2.17
N GLY A 231 -12.90 -2.53 -2.71
CA GLY A 231 -11.70 -3.22 -2.27
C GLY A 231 -10.43 -2.37 -2.43
N ILE A 232 -10.28 -1.69 -3.56
CA ILE A 232 -9.15 -0.78 -3.81
C ILE A 232 -9.19 0.39 -2.82
N LYS A 233 -10.35 1.03 -2.61
CA LYS A 233 -10.48 2.12 -1.62
C LYS A 233 -10.09 1.68 -0.21
N PHE A 234 -10.48 0.49 0.20
CA PHE A 234 -10.08 -0.07 1.49
C PHE A 234 -8.57 -0.36 1.55
N ALA A 235 -8.02 -0.95 0.48
CA ALA A 235 -6.58 -1.22 0.38
C ALA A 235 -5.75 0.08 0.40
N MET A 236 -6.24 1.18 -0.19
CA MET A 236 -5.56 2.48 -0.17
C MET A 236 -5.28 2.97 1.26
N VAL A 237 -6.22 2.78 2.19
CA VAL A 237 -6.02 3.16 3.61
C VAL A 237 -4.85 2.40 4.23
N ILE A 238 -4.67 1.13 3.86
CA ILE A 238 -3.54 0.32 4.34
C ILE A 238 -2.24 0.72 3.63
N LEU A 239 -2.32 1.02 2.32
CA LEU A 239 -1.17 1.38 1.50
C LEU A 239 -0.64 2.79 1.79
N GLU A 240 -1.43 3.68 2.39
CA GLU A 240 -0.99 5.01 2.83
C GLU A 240 0.27 4.97 3.72
N VAL A 241 0.46 3.89 4.49
CA VAL A 241 1.67 3.67 5.30
C VAL A 241 2.93 3.53 4.44
N PHE A 242 2.79 3.11 3.18
CA PHE A 242 3.92 2.90 2.26
C PHE A 242 4.19 4.10 1.34
N GLY A 243 3.41 5.17 1.46
CA GLY A 243 3.52 6.38 0.66
C GLY A 243 2.55 6.46 -0.51
N ASP A 244 2.61 7.56 -1.26
CA ASP A 244 1.78 7.79 -2.44
C ASP A 244 2.30 7.00 -3.65
N GLU A 245 1.89 5.75 -3.76
CA GLU A 245 2.19 4.90 -4.90
C GLU A 245 1.36 5.30 -6.14
N GLN A 246 1.97 5.19 -7.31
CA GLN A 246 1.27 5.41 -8.59
C GLN A 246 0.31 4.24 -8.90
N LEU A 247 -0.76 4.12 -8.12
CA LEU A 247 -1.75 3.05 -8.22
C LEU A 247 -2.44 2.99 -9.59
N LEU A 248 -2.56 4.12 -10.28
CA LEU A 248 -3.24 4.19 -11.57
C LEU A 248 -2.59 3.28 -12.62
N LEU A 249 -1.27 3.28 -12.72
CA LEU A 249 -0.56 2.41 -13.67
C LEU A 249 -0.77 0.93 -13.34
N SER A 250 -0.69 0.58 -12.05
CA SER A 250 -0.92 -0.79 -11.57
C SER A 250 -2.34 -1.27 -11.85
N ILE A 251 -3.35 -0.41 -11.66
CA ILE A 251 -4.75 -0.71 -11.97
C ILE A 251 -4.93 -0.95 -13.46
N ILE A 252 -4.34 -0.11 -14.32
CA ILE A 252 -4.43 -0.25 -15.78
C ILE A 252 -3.78 -1.58 -16.23
N MET A 253 -2.56 -1.87 -15.77
CA MET A 253 -1.85 -3.10 -16.12
C MET A 253 -2.63 -4.35 -15.69
N THR A 254 -3.17 -4.35 -14.47
CA THR A 254 -4.00 -5.44 -13.94
C THR A 254 -5.29 -5.60 -14.75
N SER A 255 -5.94 -4.49 -15.12
CA SER A 255 -7.16 -4.52 -15.93
C SER A 255 -6.90 -5.13 -17.31
N VAL A 256 -5.82 -4.76 -17.96
CA VAL A 256 -5.40 -5.35 -19.26
C VAL A 256 -5.18 -6.86 -19.13
N PHE A 257 -4.50 -7.29 -18.07
CA PHE A 257 -4.22 -8.70 -17.79
C PHE A 257 -5.52 -9.50 -17.58
N ILE A 258 -6.47 -8.96 -16.78
CA ILE A 258 -7.78 -9.59 -16.55
C ILE A 258 -8.56 -9.71 -17.87
N VAL A 259 -8.63 -8.65 -18.66
CA VAL A 259 -9.34 -8.67 -19.95
C VAL A 259 -8.73 -9.71 -20.88
N PHE A 260 -7.42 -9.84 -20.93
CA PHE A 260 -6.74 -10.83 -21.79
C PHE A 260 -7.06 -12.26 -21.37
N ILE A 261 -6.94 -12.60 -20.09
CA ILE A 261 -7.19 -13.96 -19.59
C ILE A 261 -8.68 -14.28 -19.65
N TYR A 262 -9.54 -13.41 -19.11
CA TYR A 262 -10.97 -13.65 -19.04
C TYR A 262 -11.60 -13.66 -20.42
N GLY A 263 -11.18 -12.78 -21.31
CA GLY A 263 -11.57 -12.76 -22.71
C GLY A 263 -11.11 -14.01 -23.47
N GLY A 264 -9.92 -14.52 -23.19
CA GLY A 264 -9.42 -15.77 -23.73
C GLY A 264 -10.31 -16.96 -23.34
N TYR A 265 -10.66 -17.09 -22.06
CA TYR A 265 -11.59 -18.13 -21.60
C TYR A 265 -12.99 -18.00 -22.21
N PHE A 266 -13.52 -16.79 -22.32
CA PHE A 266 -14.78 -16.55 -23.01
C PHE A 266 -14.75 -17.07 -24.47
N LEU A 267 -13.71 -16.75 -25.22
CA LEU A 267 -13.57 -17.17 -26.60
C LEU A 267 -13.44 -18.70 -26.73
N ILE A 268 -12.62 -19.33 -25.87
CA ILE A 268 -12.48 -20.78 -25.84
C ILE A 268 -13.84 -21.43 -25.55
N THR A 269 -14.55 -20.97 -24.52
CA THR A 269 -15.86 -21.48 -24.17
C THR A 269 -16.85 -21.33 -25.32
N TYR A 270 -16.88 -20.16 -25.98
CA TYR A 270 -17.75 -19.95 -27.13
C TYR A 270 -17.45 -20.92 -28.29
N TYR A 271 -16.17 -21.09 -28.66
CA TYR A 271 -15.82 -22.03 -29.75
C TYR A 271 -16.11 -23.47 -29.39
N CYS A 272 -15.88 -23.90 -28.16
CA CYS A 272 -16.22 -25.22 -27.68
C CYS A 272 -17.74 -25.45 -27.68
N SER A 273 -18.52 -24.52 -27.14
CA SER A 273 -19.98 -24.59 -27.13
C SER A 273 -20.55 -24.63 -28.56
N LYS A 274 -20.00 -23.79 -29.46
CA LYS A 274 -20.38 -23.82 -30.88
C LYS A 274 -20.12 -25.18 -31.53
N ASN A 275 -19.01 -25.85 -31.20
CA ASN A 275 -18.72 -27.21 -31.72
C ASN A 275 -19.65 -28.27 -31.13
N ILE A 276 -20.08 -28.14 -29.88
CA ILE A 276 -21.03 -29.07 -29.23
C ILE A 276 -22.39 -28.99 -29.90
N ILE A 277 -22.90 -27.79 -30.20
CA ILE A 277 -24.21 -27.59 -30.79
C ILE A 277 -24.24 -27.83 -32.31
N LYS A 278 -23.06 -27.91 -32.96
CA LYS A 278 -22.97 -28.16 -34.40
C LYS A 278 -23.40 -29.61 -34.71
N GLU A 279 -24.29 -29.81 -35.67
CA GLU A 279 -24.58 -31.13 -36.19
C GLU A 279 -23.38 -31.71 -36.94
N ARG A 280 -22.93 -32.91 -36.57
CA ARG A 280 -22.04 -33.71 -37.39
C ARG A 280 -22.94 -34.50 -38.33
N TYR A 281 -22.88 -34.20 -39.63
CA TYR A 281 -23.42 -35.03 -40.69
C TYR A 281 -22.62 -36.33 -40.80
#